data_0943175d49a9a2448e63a30b13a3ce1c
#
_entry.id   0943175d49a9a2448e63a30b13a3ce1c
#
_cell.length_a   1.000
_cell.length_b   1.000
_cell.length_c   1.000
_cell.angle_alpha   90.00
_cell.angle_beta   90.00
_cell.angle_gamma   90.00
#
_symmetry.space_group_name_H-M   'P 1'
#
loop_
_entity.id
_entity.type
_entity.pdbx_description
1 polymer ?
#
loop_
_entity_poly.entity_id
_entity_poly.type
_entity_poly.pdbx_seq_one_letter_code
_entity_poly.pdbx_strand_id
1 'polypeptide(L)'
;DVCSSDLGGVIVVKAAKNISHGQIFDENFLMSIATLAAFAINDSAEAVGVMLFYRIGELFEEKAVERSRGQIMDAVDLRPEVVNLVVGDDIQVIPSEEAQVGDVLLVRPGDRIPLDGVIIEGSSRIDTSPITGEPVPVAVNEGDEITSGCVNTSGQLKIRVEKPLEESMVTRILDSVENAAASKPKIDRFITRFAKVYTPCVVGIAVATALIPSLVTGNWHYWIYTAITFLVMSCP
;
A
#
# COMPACT_ATOMS: atom_id res chain seq x y z
N ASP A 1 11.29 11.72 29.53
CA ASP A 1 11.30 10.26 29.77
C ASP A 1 10.15 9.52 29.09
N VAL A 2 8.96 10.11 28.93
CA VAL A 2 7.81 9.47 28.24
C VAL A 2 8.05 9.38 26.72
N CYS A 3 8.74 10.34 26.12
CA CYS A 3 8.98 10.39 24.67
C CYS A 3 9.97 9.32 24.19
N SER A 4 10.90 8.88 25.02
CA SER A 4 11.90 7.85 24.64
C SER A 4 11.35 6.42 24.75
N SER A 5 10.39 6.17 25.64
CA SER A 5 9.78 4.86 25.81
C SER A 5 8.80 4.52 24.67
N ASP A 6 8.06 5.51 24.14
CA ASP A 6 7.10 5.28 23.06
C ASP A 6 7.79 5.16 21.70
N LEU A 7 8.84 5.93 21.45
CA LEU A 7 9.62 5.87 20.21
C LEU A 7 10.50 4.64 20.11
N GLY A 8 11.22 4.30 21.19
CA GLY A 8 12.14 3.16 21.23
C GLY A 8 11.44 1.81 21.39
N GLY A 9 10.34 1.76 22.16
CA GLY A 9 9.61 0.54 22.42
C GLY A 9 9.08 -0.13 21.15
N VAL A 10 8.57 0.65 20.18
CA VAL A 10 8.04 0.12 18.92
C VAL A 10 9.14 -0.53 18.08
N ILE A 11 10.33 0.08 18.01
CA ILE A 11 11.46 -0.44 17.20
C ILE A 11 11.99 -1.73 17.84
N VAL A 12 12.17 -1.75 19.15
CA VAL A 12 12.64 -2.95 19.88
C VAL A 12 11.64 -4.09 19.78
N VAL A 13 10.33 -3.82 19.87
CA VAL A 13 9.28 -4.83 19.67
C VAL A 13 9.24 -5.35 18.23
N LYS A 14 9.38 -4.48 17.22
CA LYS A 14 9.52 -4.89 15.81
C LYS A 14 10.74 -5.79 15.61
N ALA A 15 11.91 -5.40 16.15
CA ALA A 15 13.13 -6.20 16.08
C ALA A 15 12.97 -7.57 16.77
N ALA A 16 12.39 -7.60 17.97
CA ALA A 16 12.14 -8.85 18.70
C ALA A 16 11.18 -9.77 17.93
N LYS A 17 10.13 -9.22 17.32
CA LYS A 17 9.17 -9.96 16.49
C LYS A 17 9.83 -10.52 15.23
N ASN A 18 10.69 -9.75 14.57
CA ASN A 18 11.41 -10.18 13.36
C ASN A 18 12.45 -11.26 13.68
N ILE A 19 13.13 -11.16 14.81
CA ILE A 19 14.01 -12.22 15.31
C ILE A 19 13.23 -13.53 15.52
N SER A 20 12.03 -13.47 16.12
CA SER A 20 11.19 -14.65 16.34
C SER A 20 10.70 -15.31 15.05
N HIS A 21 10.64 -14.57 13.94
CA HIS A 21 10.28 -15.06 12.59
C HIS A 21 11.49 -15.44 11.72
N GLY A 22 12.70 -15.50 12.31
CA GLY A 22 13.92 -15.91 11.60
C GLY A 22 14.56 -14.83 10.71
N GLN A 23 14.11 -13.58 10.80
CA GLN A 23 14.71 -12.41 10.14
C GLN A 23 15.61 -11.69 11.15
N ILE A 24 16.80 -12.25 11.40
CA ILE A 24 17.70 -11.79 12.46
C ILE A 24 18.51 -10.55 12.06
N PHE A 25 18.71 -10.32 10.73
CA PHE A 25 19.58 -9.26 10.20
C PHE A 25 18.81 -8.35 9.25
N ASP A 26 17.84 -7.61 9.79
CA ASP A 26 17.18 -6.52 9.08
C ASP A 26 17.66 -5.13 9.59
N GLU A 27 17.20 -4.07 8.94
CA GLU A 27 17.53 -2.70 9.33
C GLU A 27 17.07 -2.37 10.76
N ASN A 28 15.93 -2.91 11.20
CA ASN A 28 15.40 -2.69 12.55
C ASN A 28 16.32 -3.32 13.63
N PHE A 29 16.95 -4.44 13.32
CA PHE A 29 17.92 -5.09 14.20
C PHE A 29 19.17 -4.23 14.41
N LEU A 30 19.72 -3.72 13.30
CA LEU A 30 20.92 -2.86 13.35
C LEU A 30 20.64 -1.57 14.13
N MET A 31 19.50 -0.93 13.86
CA MET A 31 19.03 0.27 14.57
C MET A 31 18.86 0.01 16.07
N SER A 32 18.23 -1.12 16.41
CA SER A 32 18.01 -1.49 17.83
C SER A 32 19.31 -1.69 18.58
N ILE A 33 20.30 -2.37 17.98
CA ILE A 33 21.63 -2.56 18.58
C ILE A 33 22.35 -1.23 18.72
N ALA A 34 22.38 -0.39 17.67
CA ALA A 34 23.03 0.91 17.72
C ALA A 34 22.42 1.80 18.81
N THR A 35 21.10 1.84 18.92
CA THR A 35 20.41 2.63 19.92
C THR A 35 20.66 2.11 21.35
N LEU A 36 20.57 0.79 21.57
CA LEU A 36 20.87 0.21 22.88
C LEU A 36 22.32 0.44 23.30
N ALA A 37 23.25 0.35 22.34
CA ALA A 37 24.65 0.59 22.58
C ALA A 37 24.92 2.07 22.89
N ALA A 38 24.29 3.02 22.20
CA ALA A 38 24.39 4.46 22.49
C ALA A 38 23.86 4.78 23.91
N PHE A 39 22.76 4.16 24.32
CA PHE A 39 22.28 4.29 25.71
C PHE A 39 23.27 3.70 26.73
N ALA A 40 23.91 2.57 26.42
CA ALA A 40 24.86 1.91 27.31
C ALA A 40 26.11 2.78 27.57
N ILE A 41 26.54 3.60 26.60
CA ILE A 41 27.66 4.56 26.79
C ILE A 41 27.19 5.92 27.33
N ASN A 42 25.90 6.04 27.70
CA ASN A 42 25.29 7.24 28.25
C ASN A 42 25.23 8.43 27.28
N ASP A 43 25.27 8.16 25.96
CA ASP A 43 25.04 9.15 24.91
C ASP A 43 23.60 9.10 24.41
N SER A 44 22.69 9.61 25.26
CA SER A 44 21.26 9.63 24.99
C SER A 44 20.89 10.57 23.85
N ALA A 45 21.68 11.60 23.58
CA ALA A 45 21.42 12.57 22.52
C ALA A 45 21.57 11.92 21.15
N GLU A 46 22.62 11.11 20.93
CA GLU A 46 22.86 10.38 19.70
C GLU A 46 21.77 9.32 19.49
N ALA A 47 21.42 8.56 20.52
CA ALA A 47 20.36 7.54 20.48
C ALA A 47 19.01 8.12 20.05
N VAL A 48 18.63 9.24 20.66
CA VAL A 48 17.36 9.94 20.33
C VAL A 48 17.39 10.52 18.92
N GLY A 49 18.53 11.11 18.51
CA GLY A 49 18.70 11.67 17.18
C GLY A 49 18.51 10.62 16.09
N VAL A 50 19.16 9.48 16.21
CA VAL A 50 19.02 8.35 15.27
C VAL A 50 17.57 7.86 15.18
N MET A 51 16.91 7.64 16.32
CA MET A 51 15.52 7.23 16.34
C MET A 51 14.57 8.25 15.69
N LEU A 52 14.80 9.53 15.94
CA LEU A 52 13.99 10.60 15.38
C LEU A 52 14.10 10.64 13.86
N PHE A 53 15.34 10.60 13.32
CA PHE A 53 15.56 10.60 11.88
C PHE A 53 14.97 9.35 11.21
N TYR A 54 15.11 8.18 11.84
CA TYR A 54 14.49 6.95 11.35
C TYR A 54 12.96 7.08 11.26
N ARG A 55 12.31 7.58 12.32
CA ARG A 55 10.85 7.75 12.34
C ARG A 55 10.37 8.78 11.32
N ILE A 56 11.14 9.84 11.12
CA ILE A 56 10.84 10.83 10.07
C ILE A 56 10.93 10.16 8.69
N GLY A 57 11.98 9.36 8.45
CA GLY A 57 12.13 8.61 7.20
C GLY A 57 10.98 7.64 6.96
N GLU A 58 10.61 6.82 7.96
CA GLU A 58 9.49 5.88 7.91
C GLU A 58 8.16 6.60 7.58
N LEU A 59 7.89 7.74 8.21
CA LEU A 59 6.70 8.55 7.92
C LEU A 59 6.66 9.09 6.48
N PHE A 60 7.80 9.52 5.94
CA PHE A 60 7.87 9.98 4.55
C PHE A 60 7.67 8.82 3.57
N GLU A 61 8.26 7.66 3.86
CA GLU A 61 8.09 6.44 3.05
C GLU A 61 6.64 5.98 3.04
N GLU A 62 5.99 5.85 4.22
CA GLU A 62 4.59 5.48 4.32
C GLU A 62 3.68 6.42 3.52
N LYS A 63 3.87 7.75 3.66
CA LYS A 63 3.10 8.74 2.90
C LYS A 63 3.37 8.69 1.40
N ALA A 64 4.60 8.45 0.98
CA ALA A 64 4.95 8.34 -0.43
C ALA A 64 4.30 7.10 -1.06
N VAL A 65 4.33 5.96 -0.37
CA VAL A 65 3.70 4.71 -0.82
C VAL A 65 2.18 4.85 -0.86
N GLU A 66 1.57 5.40 0.19
CA GLU A 66 0.12 5.63 0.26
C GLU A 66 -0.35 6.53 -0.88
N ARG A 67 0.35 7.65 -1.11
CA ARG A 67 0.02 8.58 -2.20
C ARG A 67 0.19 7.93 -3.58
N SER A 68 1.23 7.15 -3.78
CA SER A 68 1.45 6.43 -5.04
C SER A 68 0.37 5.39 -5.30
N ARG A 69 -0.04 4.64 -4.27
CA ARG A 69 -1.14 3.68 -4.37
C ARG A 69 -2.47 4.38 -4.66
N GLY A 70 -2.77 5.47 -3.95
CA GLY A 70 -3.97 6.27 -4.19
C GLY A 70 -4.07 6.73 -5.65
N GLN A 71 -3.00 7.27 -6.22
CA GLN A 71 -2.98 7.71 -7.61
C GLN A 71 -3.21 6.56 -8.61
N ILE A 72 -2.71 5.36 -8.34
CA ILE A 72 -2.96 4.19 -9.18
C ILE A 72 -4.43 3.77 -9.07
N MET A 73 -4.98 3.72 -7.86
CA MET A 73 -6.37 3.37 -7.63
C MET A 73 -7.33 4.38 -8.29
N ASP A 74 -7.09 5.69 -8.13
CA ASP A 74 -7.88 6.75 -8.76
C ASP A 74 -7.87 6.65 -10.30
N ALA A 75 -6.73 6.27 -10.89
CA ALA A 75 -6.61 6.10 -12.34
C ALA A 75 -7.36 4.87 -12.89
N VAL A 76 -7.53 3.85 -12.06
CA VAL A 76 -8.20 2.59 -12.43
C VAL A 76 -9.65 2.55 -11.96
N ASP A 77 -10.06 3.44 -11.05
CA ASP A 77 -11.45 3.48 -10.57
C ASP A 77 -12.38 4.00 -11.67
N LEU A 78 -13.11 3.05 -12.25
CA LEU A 78 -14.09 3.29 -13.31
C LEU A 78 -15.51 3.37 -12.75
N ARG A 79 -15.69 3.36 -11.43
CA ARG A 79 -17.02 3.41 -10.79
C ARG A 79 -17.57 4.82 -10.80
N PRO A 80 -18.80 5.06 -11.25
CA PRO A 80 -19.44 6.33 -11.02
C PRO A 80 -19.78 6.50 -9.52
N GLU A 81 -19.60 7.70 -8.99
CA GLU A 81 -19.91 8.01 -7.58
C GLU A 81 -21.41 7.91 -7.29
N VAL A 82 -22.23 8.24 -8.29
CA VAL A 82 -23.69 8.27 -8.15
C VAL A 82 -24.37 7.51 -9.29
N VAL A 83 -25.59 7.02 -9.01
CA VAL A 83 -26.44 6.32 -9.97
C VAL A 83 -27.84 6.93 -10.00
N ASN A 84 -28.53 6.78 -11.13
CA ASN A 84 -29.89 7.23 -11.31
C ASN A 84 -30.86 6.05 -11.04
N LEU A 85 -31.37 5.95 -9.83
CA LEU A 85 -32.35 4.94 -9.45
C LEU A 85 -33.75 5.32 -9.95
N VAL A 86 -34.43 4.38 -10.58
CA VAL A 86 -35.81 4.55 -11.06
C VAL A 86 -36.77 4.06 -9.96
N VAL A 87 -37.55 4.98 -9.42
CA VAL A 87 -38.58 4.67 -8.40
C VAL A 87 -39.95 5.05 -8.94
N GLY A 88 -40.69 4.07 -9.48
CA GLY A 88 -41.95 4.35 -10.21
C GLY A 88 -41.67 5.21 -11.45
N ASP A 89 -42.26 6.41 -11.49
CA ASP A 89 -42.06 7.37 -12.59
C ASP A 89 -40.96 8.41 -12.30
N ASP A 90 -40.41 8.39 -11.09
CA ASP A 90 -39.37 9.34 -10.66
C ASP A 90 -37.97 8.77 -10.76
N ILE A 91 -36.99 9.64 -10.91
CA ILE A 91 -35.56 9.30 -10.93
C ILE A 91 -34.90 9.94 -9.71
N GLN A 92 -34.29 9.12 -8.86
CA GLN A 92 -33.55 9.56 -7.70
C GLN A 92 -32.05 9.33 -7.93
N VAL A 93 -31.23 10.34 -7.63
CA VAL A 93 -29.78 10.22 -7.67
C VAL A 93 -29.32 9.75 -6.30
N ILE A 94 -28.71 8.57 -6.25
CA ILE A 94 -28.19 7.96 -5.03
C ILE A 94 -26.70 7.62 -5.20
N PRO A 95 -25.95 7.50 -4.11
CA PRO A 95 -24.59 6.94 -4.15
C PRO A 95 -24.60 5.51 -4.74
N SER A 96 -23.59 5.16 -5.52
CA SER A 96 -23.50 3.82 -6.13
C SER A 96 -23.47 2.69 -5.11
N GLU A 97 -22.98 2.97 -3.90
CA GLU A 97 -22.90 2.03 -2.77
C GLU A 97 -24.25 1.69 -2.16
N GLU A 98 -25.26 2.54 -2.36
CA GLU A 98 -26.61 2.32 -1.85
C GLU A 98 -27.49 1.48 -2.80
N ALA A 99 -27.06 1.28 -4.05
CA ALA A 99 -27.80 0.51 -5.03
C ALA A 99 -27.78 -0.99 -4.69
N GLN A 100 -28.95 -1.63 -4.75
CA GLN A 100 -29.15 -3.02 -4.36
C GLN A 100 -29.48 -3.91 -5.55
N VAL A 101 -29.27 -5.21 -5.37
CA VAL A 101 -29.72 -6.22 -6.36
C VAL A 101 -31.23 -6.16 -6.54
N GLY A 102 -31.64 -6.06 -7.78
CA GLY A 102 -33.05 -5.88 -8.17
C GLY A 102 -33.49 -4.46 -8.46
N ASP A 103 -32.66 -3.46 -8.09
CA ASP A 103 -32.89 -2.06 -8.41
C ASP A 103 -32.85 -1.83 -9.93
N VAL A 104 -33.64 -0.86 -10.40
CA VAL A 104 -33.65 -0.43 -11.79
C VAL A 104 -32.89 0.89 -11.90
N LEU A 105 -31.82 0.90 -12.68
CA LEU A 105 -30.99 2.07 -12.90
C LEU A 105 -31.17 2.61 -14.31
N LEU A 106 -31.25 3.92 -14.41
CA LEU A 106 -31.25 4.63 -15.69
C LEU A 106 -29.84 4.99 -16.10
N VAL A 107 -29.42 4.54 -17.28
CA VAL A 107 -28.11 4.84 -17.88
C VAL A 107 -28.31 5.64 -19.18
N ARG A 108 -27.87 6.89 -19.17
CA ARG A 108 -27.98 7.81 -20.33
C ARG A 108 -26.80 7.64 -21.27
N PRO A 109 -26.90 8.13 -22.51
CA PRO A 109 -25.74 8.25 -23.38
C PRO A 109 -24.63 9.09 -22.73
N GLY A 110 -23.42 8.57 -22.72
CA GLY A 110 -22.27 9.15 -22.04
C GLY A 110 -22.03 8.67 -20.62
N ASP A 111 -23.05 8.05 -19.97
CA ASP A 111 -22.90 7.52 -18.63
C ASP A 111 -22.10 6.21 -18.64
N ARG A 112 -21.31 6.01 -17.57
CA ARG A 112 -20.72 4.71 -17.27
C ARG A 112 -21.74 3.81 -16.63
N ILE A 113 -21.69 2.52 -16.98
CA ILE A 113 -22.51 1.48 -16.38
C ILE A 113 -22.00 1.24 -14.96
N PRO A 114 -22.85 1.48 -13.93
CA PRO A 114 -22.40 1.47 -12.55
C PRO A 114 -22.22 0.07 -11.98
N LEU A 115 -23.13 -0.83 -12.32
CA LEU A 115 -23.26 -2.18 -11.75
C LEU A 115 -23.54 -3.20 -12.84
N ASP A 116 -23.15 -4.45 -12.61
CA ASP A 116 -23.47 -5.55 -13.51
C ASP A 116 -24.97 -5.86 -13.43
N GLY A 117 -25.60 -6.10 -14.58
CA GLY A 117 -27.03 -6.36 -14.63
C GLY A 117 -27.51 -6.74 -16.01
N VAL A 118 -28.84 -6.69 -16.20
CA VAL A 118 -29.53 -7.00 -17.46
C VAL A 118 -30.34 -5.80 -17.93
N ILE A 119 -30.31 -5.55 -19.22
CA ILE A 119 -31.11 -4.50 -19.86
C ILE A 119 -32.56 -4.92 -19.86
N ILE A 120 -33.44 -4.14 -19.21
CA ILE A 120 -34.89 -4.39 -19.16
C ILE A 120 -35.68 -3.50 -20.11
N GLU A 121 -35.09 -2.39 -20.58
CA GLU A 121 -35.70 -1.48 -21.52
C GLU A 121 -34.64 -0.69 -22.30
N GLY A 122 -34.84 -0.57 -23.59
CA GLY A 122 -34.01 0.23 -24.48
C GLY A 122 -33.03 -0.58 -25.33
N SER A 123 -32.37 0.12 -26.24
CA SER A 123 -31.28 -0.43 -27.06
C SER A 123 -30.21 0.62 -27.24
N SER A 124 -28.95 0.20 -27.26
CA SER A 124 -27.82 1.11 -27.37
C SER A 124 -26.59 0.45 -27.98
N ARG A 125 -25.51 1.21 -28.01
CA ARG A 125 -24.15 0.73 -28.23
C ARG A 125 -23.32 1.00 -26.97
N ILE A 126 -22.55 0.01 -26.57
CA ILE A 126 -21.73 0.06 -25.37
C ILE A 126 -20.25 0.04 -25.81
N ASP A 127 -19.52 1.04 -25.37
CA ASP A 127 -18.07 1.04 -25.46
C ASP A 127 -17.49 0.19 -24.31
N THR A 128 -16.94 -0.97 -24.66
CA THR A 128 -16.31 -1.90 -23.74
C THR A 128 -14.81 -1.67 -23.60
N SER A 129 -14.24 -0.70 -24.33
CA SER A 129 -12.80 -0.45 -24.38
C SER A 129 -12.15 -0.18 -23.01
N PRO A 130 -12.83 0.45 -22.03
CA PRO A 130 -12.26 0.62 -20.70
C PRO A 130 -11.98 -0.69 -19.95
N ILE A 131 -12.70 -1.77 -20.31
CA ILE A 131 -12.59 -3.09 -19.67
C ILE A 131 -11.83 -4.09 -20.55
N THR A 132 -12.18 -4.16 -21.84
CA THR A 132 -11.64 -5.17 -22.76
C THR A 132 -10.48 -4.67 -23.61
N GLY A 133 -10.33 -3.36 -23.75
CA GLY A 133 -9.39 -2.74 -24.68
C GLY A 133 -9.85 -2.76 -26.16
N GLU A 134 -11.03 -3.33 -26.47
CA GLU A 134 -11.56 -3.40 -27.82
C GLU A 134 -12.25 -2.09 -28.23
N PRO A 135 -11.80 -1.41 -29.29
CA PRO A 135 -12.27 -0.05 -29.63
C PRO A 135 -13.64 -0.02 -30.35
N VAL A 136 -14.23 -1.19 -30.64
CA VAL A 136 -15.49 -1.25 -31.39
C VAL A 136 -16.67 -1.38 -30.43
N PRO A 137 -17.59 -0.39 -30.38
CA PRO A 137 -18.77 -0.48 -29.54
C PRO A 137 -19.69 -1.65 -29.93
N VAL A 138 -20.14 -2.38 -28.93
CA VAL A 138 -21.03 -3.54 -29.07
C VAL A 138 -22.48 -3.08 -29.03
N ALA A 139 -23.32 -3.55 -29.96
CA ALA A 139 -24.75 -3.29 -29.91
C ALA A 139 -25.40 -4.20 -28.85
N VAL A 140 -26.28 -3.58 -28.05
CA VAL A 140 -27.01 -4.28 -26.96
C VAL A 140 -28.49 -3.95 -27.02
N ASN A 141 -29.32 -4.91 -26.63
CA ASN A 141 -30.77 -4.83 -26.66
C ASN A 141 -31.35 -5.32 -25.32
N GLU A 142 -32.64 -5.19 -25.19
CA GLU A 142 -33.42 -5.73 -24.06
C GLU A 142 -33.13 -7.23 -23.88
N GLY A 143 -32.84 -7.65 -22.66
CA GLY A 143 -32.48 -9.02 -22.29
C GLY A 143 -30.97 -9.32 -22.31
N ASP A 144 -30.14 -8.43 -22.86
CA ASP A 144 -28.68 -8.63 -22.87
C ASP A 144 -28.07 -8.30 -21.50
N GLU A 145 -27.06 -9.07 -21.13
CA GLU A 145 -26.24 -8.80 -19.94
C GLU A 145 -25.32 -7.60 -20.20
N ILE A 146 -25.12 -6.78 -19.16
CA ILE A 146 -24.29 -5.60 -19.24
C ILE A 146 -23.30 -5.57 -18.06
N THR A 147 -22.09 -5.16 -18.34
CA THR A 147 -20.98 -5.17 -17.40
C THR A 147 -20.64 -3.76 -16.92
N SER A 148 -20.44 -3.60 -15.62
CA SER A 148 -20.01 -2.35 -15.00
C SER A 148 -18.69 -1.83 -15.57
N GLY A 149 -18.51 -0.50 -15.58
CA GLY A 149 -17.29 0.16 -16.07
C GLY A 149 -17.27 0.45 -17.58
N CYS A 150 -18.14 -0.20 -18.39
CA CYS A 150 -18.35 0.16 -19.78
C CYS A 150 -19.09 1.50 -19.92
N VAL A 151 -19.05 2.13 -21.10
CA VAL A 151 -19.69 3.41 -21.36
C VAL A 151 -20.87 3.24 -22.33
N ASN A 152 -22.02 3.75 -21.96
CA ASN A 152 -23.18 3.82 -22.86
C ASN A 152 -22.97 4.94 -23.88
N THR A 153 -23.07 4.65 -25.20
CA THR A 153 -22.70 5.65 -26.22
C THR A 153 -23.89 6.24 -26.99
N SER A 154 -25.04 5.58 -27.05
CA SER A 154 -26.09 5.99 -28.01
C SER A 154 -27.47 6.17 -27.39
N GLY A 155 -28.11 5.10 -26.95
CA GLY A 155 -29.48 5.09 -26.46
C GLY A 155 -29.57 5.18 -24.95
N GLN A 156 -30.74 5.52 -24.45
CA GLN A 156 -31.04 5.43 -23.02
C GLN A 156 -31.41 3.99 -22.67
N LEU A 157 -30.86 3.49 -21.57
CA LEU A 157 -31.08 2.13 -21.09
C LEU A 157 -31.65 2.16 -19.67
N LYS A 158 -32.57 1.23 -19.37
CA LYS A 158 -32.88 0.84 -18.00
C LYS A 158 -32.28 -0.54 -17.77
N ILE A 159 -31.48 -0.65 -16.73
CA ILE A 159 -30.82 -1.89 -16.33
C ILE A 159 -31.32 -2.33 -14.97
N ARG A 160 -31.56 -3.63 -14.81
CA ARG A 160 -31.82 -4.22 -13.50
C ARG A 160 -30.51 -4.76 -12.95
N VAL A 161 -30.15 -4.33 -11.75
CA VAL A 161 -28.96 -4.77 -11.05
C VAL A 161 -29.05 -6.25 -10.70
N GLU A 162 -28.06 -7.05 -11.06
CA GLU A 162 -27.99 -8.48 -10.73
C GLU A 162 -26.91 -8.82 -9.71
N LYS A 163 -25.87 -7.99 -9.60
CA LYS A 163 -24.79 -8.20 -8.64
C LYS A 163 -24.60 -6.95 -7.77
N PRO A 164 -24.30 -7.14 -6.48
CA PRO A 164 -23.96 -6.01 -5.62
C PRO A 164 -22.63 -5.37 -6.07
N LEU A 165 -22.37 -4.16 -5.60
CA LEU A 165 -21.17 -3.39 -6.00
C LEU A 165 -19.88 -4.15 -5.72
N GLU A 166 -19.80 -4.88 -4.61
CA GLU A 166 -18.61 -5.65 -4.19
C GLU A 166 -18.29 -6.78 -5.17
N GLU A 167 -19.29 -7.34 -5.84
CA GLU A 167 -19.13 -8.43 -6.81
C GLU A 167 -19.10 -7.95 -8.27
N SER A 168 -19.23 -6.64 -8.49
CA SER A 168 -19.19 -6.03 -9.82
C SER A 168 -17.84 -6.23 -10.50
N MET A 169 -17.81 -6.23 -11.83
CA MET A 169 -16.58 -6.42 -12.60
C MET A 169 -15.54 -5.35 -12.28
N VAL A 170 -15.96 -4.10 -12.12
CA VAL A 170 -15.06 -2.99 -11.78
C VAL A 170 -14.42 -3.20 -10.41
N THR A 171 -15.18 -3.59 -9.39
CA THR A 171 -14.65 -3.87 -8.05
C THR A 171 -13.63 -5.02 -8.09
N ARG A 172 -13.91 -6.09 -8.84
CA ARG A 172 -12.97 -7.21 -9.01
C ARG A 172 -11.68 -6.81 -9.70
N ILE A 173 -11.74 -5.86 -10.65
CA ILE A 173 -10.55 -5.30 -11.30
C ILE A 173 -9.75 -4.49 -10.27
N LEU A 174 -10.39 -3.63 -9.49
CA LEU A 174 -9.76 -2.83 -8.44
C LEU A 174 -9.07 -3.71 -7.41
N ASP A 175 -9.75 -4.74 -6.89
CA ASP A 175 -9.18 -5.71 -5.96
C ASP A 175 -7.97 -6.43 -6.54
N SER A 176 -8.02 -6.76 -7.84
CA SER A 176 -6.90 -7.40 -8.54
C SER A 176 -5.68 -6.48 -8.64
N VAL A 177 -5.90 -5.20 -8.93
CA VAL A 177 -4.85 -4.16 -9.00
C VAL A 177 -4.28 -3.90 -7.60
N GLU A 178 -5.13 -3.80 -6.57
CA GLU A 178 -4.71 -3.60 -5.19
C GLU A 178 -3.86 -4.77 -4.69
N ASN A 179 -4.31 -6.01 -4.92
CA ASN A 179 -3.54 -7.20 -4.57
C ASN A 179 -2.22 -7.31 -5.34
N ALA A 180 -2.20 -6.91 -6.61
CA ALA A 180 -0.96 -6.85 -7.40
C ALA A 180 0.00 -5.78 -6.86
N ALA A 181 -0.52 -4.59 -6.50
CA ALA A 181 0.24 -3.51 -5.90
C ALA A 181 0.72 -3.83 -4.47
N ALA A 182 -0.02 -4.65 -3.72
CA ALA A 182 0.37 -5.14 -2.41
C ALA A 182 1.47 -6.22 -2.47
N SER A 183 1.69 -6.83 -3.64
CA SER A 183 2.79 -7.77 -3.83
C SER A 183 4.13 -7.06 -3.64
N LYS A 184 4.95 -7.55 -2.69
CA LYS A 184 6.26 -6.96 -2.40
C LYS A 184 7.08 -6.77 -3.67
N PRO A 185 7.50 -5.55 -4.00
CA PRO A 185 8.30 -5.26 -5.18
C PRO A 185 9.59 -6.09 -5.23
N LYS A 186 10.12 -6.33 -6.43
CA LYS A 186 11.41 -7.04 -6.59
C LYS A 186 12.55 -6.33 -5.88
N ILE A 187 12.44 -5.01 -5.72
CA ILE A 187 13.40 -4.14 -5.02
C ILE A 187 13.46 -4.48 -3.53
N ASP A 188 12.31 -4.64 -2.85
CA ASP A 188 12.29 -5.01 -1.41
C ASP A 188 12.96 -6.36 -1.17
N ARG A 189 12.78 -7.31 -2.09
CA ARG A 189 13.46 -8.60 -2.04
C ARG A 189 14.98 -8.49 -2.24
N PHE A 190 15.42 -7.54 -3.05
CA PHE A 190 16.86 -7.25 -3.24
C PHE A 190 17.44 -6.61 -1.98
N ILE A 191 16.80 -5.58 -1.43
CA ILE A 191 17.22 -4.90 -0.19
C ILE A 191 17.31 -5.89 0.97
N THR A 192 16.29 -6.73 1.16
CA THR A 192 16.28 -7.77 2.20
C THR A 192 17.41 -8.79 2.01
N ARG A 193 17.73 -9.16 0.77
CA ARG A 193 18.84 -10.08 0.47
C ARG A 193 20.19 -9.42 0.72
N PHE A 194 20.34 -8.16 0.35
CA PHE A 194 21.54 -7.36 0.59
C PHE A 194 21.76 -7.19 2.09
N ALA A 195 20.73 -6.81 2.85
CA ALA A 195 20.80 -6.63 4.30
C ALA A 195 21.27 -7.90 5.02
N LYS A 196 20.85 -9.09 4.58
CA LYS A 196 21.30 -10.38 5.17
C LYS A 196 22.81 -10.60 5.11
N VAL A 197 23.51 -9.99 4.18
CA VAL A 197 24.98 -10.09 4.06
C VAL A 197 25.63 -8.85 4.65
N TYR A 198 25.09 -7.69 4.36
CA TYR A 198 25.61 -6.39 4.77
C TYR A 198 25.62 -6.25 6.31
N THR A 199 24.48 -6.51 6.96
CA THR A 199 24.33 -6.32 8.42
C THR A 199 25.33 -7.16 9.23
N PRO A 200 25.51 -8.48 9.00
CA PRO A 200 26.54 -9.25 9.73
C PRO A 200 27.96 -8.75 9.46
N CYS A 201 28.26 -8.29 8.24
CA CYS A 201 29.58 -7.75 7.93
C CYS A 201 29.85 -6.45 8.71
N VAL A 202 28.89 -5.54 8.74
CA VAL A 202 29.00 -4.26 9.46
C VAL A 202 29.14 -4.51 10.97
N VAL A 203 28.31 -5.39 11.54
CA VAL A 203 28.40 -5.76 12.95
C VAL A 203 29.75 -6.42 13.26
N GLY A 204 30.23 -7.31 12.39
CA GLY A 204 31.54 -7.95 12.54
C GLY A 204 32.71 -6.93 12.52
N ILE A 205 32.68 -5.96 11.63
CA ILE A 205 33.68 -4.87 11.57
C ILE A 205 33.58 -3.99 12.81
N ALA A 206 32.39 -3.64 13.27
CA ALA A 206 32.19 -2.86 14.49
C ALA A 206 32.78 -3.58 15.73
N VAL A 207 32.50 -4.87 15.87
CA VAL A 207 33.06 -5.70 16.97
C VAL A 207 34.58 -5.77 16.86
N ALA A 208 35.13 -5.96 15.67
CA ALA A 208 36.59 -5.96 15.45
C ALA A 208 37.20 -4.61 15.79
N THR A 209 36.58 -3.50 15.42
CA THR A 209 37.03 -2.13 15.76
C THR A 209 36.92 -1.85 17.26
N ALA A 210 35.96 -2.40 17.94
CA ALA A 210 35.86 -2.30 19.40
C ALA A 210 36.95 -3.11 20.12
N LEU A 211 37.20 -4.36 19.71
CA LEU A 211 38.04 -5.30 20.44
C LEU A 211 39.53 -5.16 20.12
N ILE A 212 39.91 -5.19 18.82
CA ILE A 212 41.32 -5.26 18.43
C ILE A 212 42.13 -4.04 18.92
N PRO A 213 41.71 -2.80 18.63
CA PRO A 213 42.47 -1.65 19.12
C PRO A 213 42.35 -1.46 20.64
N SER A 214 41.26 -1.85 21.28
CA SER A 214 41.13 -1.78 22.74
C SER A 214 42.11 -2.67 23.46
N LEU A 215 42.35 -3.88 22.95
CA LEU A 215 43.36 -4.79 23.50
C LEU A 215 44.80 -4.27 23.33
N VAL A 216 45.08 -3.51 22.25
CA VAL A 216 46.42 -2.97 21.98
C VAL A 216 46.66 -1.67 22.75
N THR A 217 45.66 -0.77 22.81
CA THR A 217 45.84 0.57 23.40
C THR A 217 45.36 0.68 24.84
N GLY A 218 44.57 -0.27 25.33
CA GLY A 218 43.97 -0.26 26.67
C GLY A 218 42.82 0.75 26.86
N ASN A 219 42.46 1.51 25.80
CA ASN A 219 41.46 2.56 25.88
C ASN A 219 40.07 2.06 25.39
N TRP A 220 39.39 1.27 26.20
CA TRP A 220 38.14 0.64 25.86
C TRP A 220 37.03 1.65 25.55
N HIS A 221 36.93 2.72 26.33
CA HIS A 221 35.86 3.71 26.16
C HIS A 221 35.89 4.37 24.79
N TYR A 222 37.05 4.79 24.32
CA TYR A 222 37.21 5.44 23.01
C TYR A 222 36.87 4.50 21.84
N TRP A 223 37.35 3.26 21.88
CA TRP A 223 37.15 2.32 20.79
C TRP A 223 35.74 1.74 20.74
N ILE A 224 35.07 1.56 21.89
CA ILE A 224 33.67 1.21 21.93
C ILE A 224 32.81 2.35 21.36
N TYR A 225 33.07 3.60 21.75
CA TYR A 225 32.37 4.76 21.18
C TYR A 225 32.54 4.84 19.66
N THR A 226 33.79 4.69 19.15
CA THR A 226 34.07 4.67 17.70
C THR A 226 33.33 3.55 16.97
N ALA A 227 33.25 2.37 17.56
CA ALA A 227 32.52 1.24 16.96
C ALA A 227 31.01 1.49 16.91
N ILE A 228 30.42 2.12 17.92
CA ILE A 228 29.00 2.48 17.95
C ILE A 228 28.69 3.56 16.91
N THR A 229 29.51 4.61 16.84
CA THR A 229 29.38 5.66 15.83
C THR A 229 29.49 5.06 14.41
N PHE A 230 30.41 4.11 14.21
CA PHE A 230 30.50 3.37 12.94
C PHE A 230 29.21 2.59 12.62
N LEU A 231 28.59 1.92 13.60
CA LEU A 231 27.31 1.22 13.42
C LEU A 231 26.21 2.17 13.01
N VAL A 232 26.09 3.32 13.67
CA VAL A 232 25.09 4.34 13.37
C VAL A 232 25.26 4.90 11.95
N MET A 233 26.52 5.23 11.56
CA MET A 233 26.80 5.76 10.22
C MET A 233 26.67 4.73 9.09
N SER A 234 26.72 3.43 9.43
CA SER A 234 26.58 2.31 8.49
C SER A 234 25.14 1.83 8.33
N CYS A 235 24.16 2.55 8.88
CA CYS A 235 22.75 2.26 8.66
C CYS A 235 22.39 2.50 7.20
N PRO A 236 21.86 1.49 6.44
CA PRO A 236 21.57 1.61 5.02
C PRO A 236 20.32 2.45 4.74
#